data_e61b1ae05e1d42a33ad551a02a178b6c
#
_entry.id   e61b1ae05e1d42a33ad551a02a178b6c
#
_cell.length_a   1.000
_cell.length_b   1.000
_cell.length_c   1.000
_cell.angle_alpha   90.00
_cell.angle_beta   90.00
_cell.angle_gamma   90.00
#
_symmetry.space_group_name_H-M   'P 1'
#
loop_
_entity.id
_entity.type
_entity.pdbx_description
1 polymer ?
#
loop_
_entity_poly.entity_id
_entity_poly.type
_entity_poly.pdbx_seq_one_letter_code
_entity_poly.pdbx_strand_id
1 'polypeptide(L)'
;MSSTAGRALPIVTRQYQPALPIDRLIVAEPPDPEHVPMDVVFVGGGPAGLAGAIELARLVRADAEAGGSLGDVQIAVLEKAGALGEHNLSGAVVNPIAFRALFPDLADRDFPFRGPVAKERVYFLRERHAHRLPTPPTMRNHGYYVASIC
;
A
#
# COMPACT_ATOMS: atom_id res chain seq x y z
N MET A 1 -11.69 4.46 -53.86
CA MET A 1 -11.18 5.43 -52.87
C MET A 1 -10.96 4.67 -51.59
N SER A 2 -9.73 4.23 -51.37
CA SER A 2 -9.34 3.40 -50.19
C SER A 2 -8.95 4.35 -49.05
N SER A 3 -9.78 4.39 -48.00
CA SER A 3 -9.47 5.13 -46.76
C SER A 3 -8.38 4.43 -45.98
N THR A 4 -7.18 4.97 -46.01
CA THR A 4 -6.07 4.56 -45.11
C THR A 4 -6.40 5.11 -43.73
N ALA A 5 -7.11 4.32 -42.93
CA ALA A 5 -7.26 4.60 -41.50
C ALA A 5 -5.86 4.59 -40.89
N GLY A 6 -5.36 5.76 -40.53
CA GLY A 6 -4.06 5.92 -39.88
C GLY A 6 -4.02 5.08 -38.61
N ARG A 7 -3.17 4.06 -38.60
CA ARG A 7 -2.89 3.22 -37.41
C ARG A 7 -2.34 4.14 -36.33
N ALA A 8 -3.10 4.39 -35.27
CA ALA A 8 -2.61 5.16 -34.14
C ALA A 8 -1.33 4.48 -33.60
N LEU A 9 -0.25 5.24 -33.53
CA LEU A 9 0.99 4.73 -32.96
C LEU A 9 0.77 4.40 -31.48
N PRO A 10 1.32 3.28 -30.99
CA PRO A 10 1.18 2.93 -29.59
C PRO A 10 1.78 4.05 -28.70
N ILE A 11 1.03 4.49 -27.71
CA ILE A 11 1.51 5.45 -26.73
C ILE A 11 2.52 4.72 -25.83
N VAL A 12 3.79 5.15 -25.92
CA VAL A 12 4.86 4.67 -25.04
C VAL A 12 5.00 5.68 -23.90
N THR A 13 4.51 5.34 -22.73
CA THR A 13 4.50 6.24 -21.55
C THR A 13 5.89 6.78 -21.21
N ARG A 14 6.94 5.99 -21.41
CA ARG A 14 8.35 6.40 -21.20
C ARG A 14 8.75 7.64 -22.03
N GLN A 15 8.13 7.90 -23.17
CA GLN A 15 8.44 9.08 -24.00
C GLN A 15 8.06 10.40 -23.33
N TYR A 16 7.13 10.35 -22.37
CA TYR A 16 6.60 11.52 -21.68
C TYR A 16 7.21 11.71 -20.28
N GLN A 17 8.09 10.81 -19.89
CA GLN A 17 8.79 10.93 -18.61
C GLN A 17 10.10 11.70 -18.83
N PRO A 18 10.41 12.72 -18.00
CA PRO A 18 11.73 13.33 -18.00
C PRO A 18 12.80 12.27 -17.68
N ALA A 19 13.98 12.45 -18.22
CA ALA A 19 15.11 11.61 -17.83
C ALA A 19 15.33 11.68 -16.32
N LEU A 20 15.53 10.54 -15.69
CA LEU A 20 15.84 10.50 -14.26
C LEU A 20 17.20 11.19 -14.05
N PRO A 21 17.28 12.14 -13.11
CA PRO A 21 18.55 12.79 -12.78
C PRO A 21 19.41 11.86 -11.93
N ILE A 22 20.00 10.85 -12.58
CA ILE A 22 20.76 9.77 -11.93
C ILE A 22 21.85 10.34 -11.00
N ASP A 23 22.55 11.36 -11.44
CA ASP A 23 23.62 12.03 -10.67
C ASP A 23 23.14 12.64 -9.34
N ARG A 24 21.81 12.87 -9.22
CA ARG A 24 21.17 13.40 -8.02
C ARG A 24 20.46 12.34 -7.19
N LEU A 25 20.20 11.18 -7.81
CA LEU A 25 19.48 10.06 -7.16
C LEU A 25 20.43 9.03 -6.57
N ILE A 26 21.64 8.92 -7.13
CA ILE A 26 22.65 7.98 -6.64
C ILE A 26 23.77 8.80 -5.99
N VAL A 27 23.90 8.62 -4.69
CA VAL A 27 25.02 9.21 -3.94
C VAL A 27 26.25 8.33 -4.17
N ALA A 28 27.28 8.88 -4.81
CA ALA A 28 28.54 8.19 -5.07
C ALA A 28 29.57 8.42 -3.95
N GLU A 29 29.27 9.31 -3.01
CA GLU A 29 30.13 9.61 -1.87
C GLU A 29 30.07 8.49 -0.80
N PRO A 30 31.14 8.29 -0.04
CA PRO A 30 31.11 7.40 1.12
C PRO A 30 29.96 7.78 2.06
N PRO A 31 29.33 6.81 2.75
CA PRO A 31 28.31 7.12 3.73
C PRO A 31 28.87 8.05 4.82
N ASP A 32 27.98 8.92 5.32
CA ASP A 32 28.29 9.79 6.46
C ASP A 32 28.84 8.94 7.63
N PRO A 33 29.88 9.40 8.34
CA PRO A 33 30.37 8.73 9.56
C PRO A 33 29.29 8.50 10.62
N GLU A 34 28.24 9.31 10.64
CA GLU A 34 27.09 9.17 11.54
C GLU A 34 25.98 8.29 11.00
N HIS A 35 26.19 7.58 9.87
CA HIS A 35 25.18 6.68 9.31
C HIS A 35 24.81 5.57 10.29
N VAL A 36 23.54 5.21 10.32
CA VAL A 36 23.03 4.09 11.11
C VAL A 36 22.91 2.88 10.19
N PRO A 37 23.71 1.82 10.38
CA PRO A 37 23.63 0.63 9.56
C PRO A 37 22.32 -0.10 9.83
N MET A 38 21.65 -0.53 8.75
CA MET A 38 20.42 -1.33 8.79
C MET A 38 20.56 -2.51 7.83
N ASP A 39 20.11 -3.69 8.24
CA ASP A 39 20.14 -4.87 7.38
C ASP A 39 19.02 -4.84 6.34
N VAL A 40 17.83 -4.34 6.73
CA VAL A 40 16.67 -4.22 5.84
C VAL A 40 15.98 -2.89 6.04
N VAL A 41 15.71 -2.20 4.94
CA VAL A 41 14.99 -0.92 4.94
C VAL A 41 13.75 -1.01 4.07
N PHE A 42 12.58 -0.80 4.66
CA PHE A 42 11.31 -0.61 3.94
C PHE A 42 11.12 0.86 3.62
N VAL A 43 11.03 1.20 2.35
CA VAL A 43 10.80 2.58 1.91
C VAL A 43 9.30 2.82 1.73
N GLY A 44 8.72 3.59 2.64
CA GLY A 44 7.31 3.93 2.72
C GLY A 44 6.61 3.26 3.91
N GLY A 45 6.13 4.08 4.86
CA GLY A 45 5.36 3.66 6.05
C GLY A 45 3.87 3.42 5.76
N GLY A 46 3.50 3.12 4.52
CA GLY A 46 2.15 2.73 4.15
C GLY A 46 1.83 1.27 4.52
N PRO A 47 0.58 0.80 4.26
CA PRO A 47 0.13 -0.54 4.65
C PRO A 47 1.06 -1.66 4.17
N ALA A 48 1.60 -1.57 2.95
CA ALA A 48 2.48 -2.59 2.41
C ALA A 48 3.84 -2.63 3.11
N GLY A 49 4.47 -1.45 3.34
CA GLY A 49 5.76 -1.37 4.02
C GLY A 49 5.66 -1.82 5.47
N LEU A 50 4.62 -1.39 6.18
CA LEU A 50 4.37 -1.80 7.56
C LEU A 50 4.10 -3.31 7.66
N ALA A 51 3.26 -3.87 6.78
CA ALA A 51 2.97 -5.30 6.77
C ALA A 51 4.24 -6.13 6.50
N GLY A 52 5.06 -5.68 5.54
CA GLY A 52 6.34 -6.34 5.24
C GLY A 52 7.31 -6.30 6.43
N ALA A 53 7.45 -5.15 7.08
CA ALA A 53 8.32 -4.99 8.25
C ALA A 53 7.86 -5.85 9.44
N ILE A 54 6.56 -5.87 9.73
CA ILE A 54 5.98 -6.69 10.81
C ILE A 54 6.19 -8.18 10.53
N GLU A 55 5.91 -8.63 9.31
CA GLU A 55 6.08 -10.04 8.95
C GLU A 55 7.55 -10.45 8.99
N LEU A 56 8.46 -9.62 8.49
CA LEU A 56 9.89 -9.90 8.57
C LEU A 56 10.36 -10.00 10.04
N ALA A 57 9.96 -9.06 10.89
CA ALA A 57 10.29 -9.08 12.30
C ALA A 57 9.77 -10.36 13.00
N ARG A 58 8.57 -10.82 12.60
CA ARG A 58 8.00 -12.08 13.11
C ARG A 58 8.82 -13.29 12.66
N LEU A 59 9.23 -13.34 11.40
CA LEU A 59 10.04 -14.42 10.85
C LEU A 59 11.44 -14.48 11.49
N VAL A 60 12.09 -13.33 11.70
CA VAL A 60 13.38 -13.24 12.40
C VAL A 60 13.26 -13.76 13.83
N ARG A 61 12.19 -13.38 14.53
CA ARG A 61 11.94 -13.91 15.89
C ARG A 61 11.72 -15.42 15.89
N ALA A 62 10.92 -15.93 14.95
CA ALA A 62 10.66 -17.35 14.83
C ALA A 62 11.95 -18.15 14.50
N ASP A 63 12.84 -17.60 13.65
CA ASP A 63 14.15 -18.19 13.39
C ASP A 63 15.00 -18.27 14.67
N ALA A 64 15.06 -17.19 15.43
CA ALA A 64 15.80 -17.16 16.70
C ALA A 64 15.25 -18.18 17.71
N GLU A 65 13.93 -18.29 17.85
CA GLU A 65 13.26 -19.26 18.72
C GLU A 65 13.53 -20.71 18.29
N ALA A 66 13.68 -20.93 16.99
CA ALA A 66 14.03 -22.25 16.41
C ALA A 66 15.55 -22.57 16.48
N GLY A 67 16.37 -21.67 17.02
CA GLY A 67 17.83 -21.83 17.04
C GLY A 67 18.50 -21.59 15.69
N GLY A 68 17.86 -20.78 14.84
CA GLY A 68 18.39 -20.38 13.54
C GLY A 68 19.62 -19.48 13.62
N SER A 69 20.16 -19.11 12.46
CA SER A 69 21.44 -18.41 12.34
C SER A 69 21.35 -16.98 11.84
N LEU A 70 20.14 -16.42 11.67
CA LEU A 70 19.96 -15.05 11.16
C LEU A 70 20.51 -13.98 12.13
N GLY A 71 20.53 -14.27 13.43
CA GLY A 71 20.97 -13.30 14.43
C GLY A 71 20.00 -12.13 14.62
N ASP A 72 20.53 -11.02 15.11
CA ASP A 72 19.77 -9.79 15.34
C ASP A 72 19.73 -8.95 14.04
N VAL A 73 18.61 -9.01 13.32
CA VAL A 73 18.40 -8.29 12.06
C VAL A 73 17.82 -6.91 12.35
N GLN A 74 18.55 -5.85 11.99
CA GLN A 74 18.12 -4.47 12.13
C GLN A 74 17.16 -4.07 11.00
N ILE A 75 15.92 -3.78 11.35
CA ILE A 75 14.85 -3.45 10.39
C ILE A 75 14.43 -2.00 10.58
N ALA A 76 14.46 -1.23 9.51
CA ALA A 76 13.96 0.14 9.48
C ALA A 76 12.79 0.33 8.52
N VAL A 77 11.92 1.29 8.85
CA VAL A 77 10.86 1.78 7.95
C VAL A 77 11.06 3.27 7.76
N LEU A 78 11.25 3.71 6.52
CA LEU A 78 11.37 5.12 6.17
C LEU A 78 10.01 5.66 5.72
N GLU A 79 9.58 6.76 6.34
CA GLU A 79 8.37 7.49 5.94
C GLU A 79 8.75 8.96 5.65
N LYS A 80 8.28 9.49 4.53
CA LYS A 80 8.56 10.87 4.12
C LYS A 80 7.68 11.90 4.84
N ALA A 81 6.51 11.47 5.34
CA ALA A 81 5.62 12.32 6.13
C ALA A 81 6.15 12.50 7.55
N GLY A 82 5.65 13.51 8.26
CA GLY A 82 6.00 13.75 9.66
C GLY A 82 5.49 12.67 10.62
N ALA A 83 4.42 11.97 10.24
CA ALA A 83 3.87 10.84 10.97
C ALA A 83 3.28 9.79 10.01
N LEU A 84 3.12 8.56 10.52
CA LEU A 84 2.46 7.50 9.77
C LEU A 84 1.00 7.88 9.47
N GLY A 85 0.59 7.72 8.22
CA GLY A 85 -0.79 7.98 7.80
C GLY A 85 -1.10 9.40 7.34
N GLU A 86 -0.23 10.39 7.54
CA GLU A 86 -0.48 11.79 7.15
C GLU A 86 -0.82 11.98 5.67
N HIS A 87 -0.28 11.14 4.78
CA HIS A 87 -0.57 11.20 3.35
C HIS A 87 -1.72 10.27 2.92
N ASN A 88 -2.39 9.62 3.85
CA ASN A 88 -3.52 8.75 3.54
C ASN A 88 -4.83 9.54 3.48
N LEU A 89 -5.69 9.15 2.54
CA LEU A 89 -7.06 9.66 2.50
C LEU A 89 -7.90 8.94 3.56
N SER A 90 -8.70 9.71 4.30
CA SER A 90 -9.63 9.16 5.28
C SER A 90 -10.76 8.38 4.61
N GLY A 91 -11.16 7.28 5.25
CA GLY A 91 -12.25 6.42 4.82
C GLY A 91 -11.82 5.36 3.80
N ALA A 92 -11.80 4.13 4.23
CA ALA A 92 -11.51 2.98 3.39
C ALA A 92 -12.52 1.86 3.58
N VAL A 93 -12.69 1.05 2.55
CA VAL A 93 -13.27 -0.29 2.67
C VAL A 93 -12.13 -1.28 2.62
N VAL A 94 -12.03 -2.08 3.66
CA VAL A 94 -10.90 -2.97 3.92
C VAL A 94 -11.32 -4.43 3.81
N ASN A 95 -10.59 -5.20 3.03
CA ASN A 95 -10.68 -6.65 3.05
C ASN A 95 -9.92 -7.17 4.28
N PRO A 96 -10.55 -7.85 5.25
CA PRO A 96 -9.91 -8.27 6.48
C PRO A 96 -8.92 -9.42 6.32
N ILE A 97 -8.86 -10.08 5.17
CA ILE A 97 -8.01 -11.26 4.94
C ILE A 97 -6.54 -10.99 5.27
N ALA A 98 -6.01 -9.85 4.82
CA ALA A 98 -4.61 -9.49 5.08
C ALA A 98 -4.35 -9.24 6.57
N PHE A 99 -5.30 -8.61 7.28
CA PHE A 99 -5.20 -8.37 8.71
C PHE A 99 -5.23 -9.67 9.50
N ARG A 100 -6.13 -10.59 9.16
CA ARG A 100 -6.21 -11.92 9.79
C ARG A 100 -4.95 -12.77 9.56
N ALA A 101 -4.34 -12.63 8.36
CA ALA A 101 -3.09 -13.32 8.06
C ALA A 101 -1.91 -12.74 8.84
N LEU A 102 -1.84 -11.41 8.96
CA LEU A 102 -0.77 -10.72 9.66
C LEU A 102 -0.88 -10.83 11.19
N PHE A 103 -2.11 -10.90 11.71
CA PHE A 103 -2.41 -10.96 13.14
C PHE A 103 -3.38 -12.11 13.44
N PRO A 104 -2.93 -13.38 13.34
CA PRO A 104 -3.79 -14.55 13.49
C PRO A 104 -4.43 -14.69 14.88
N ASP A 105 -3.83 -14.09 15.90
CA ASP A 105 -4.30 -14.15 17.27
C ASP A 105 -5.38 -13.11 17.60
N LEU A 106 -5.66 -12.17 16.66
CA LEU A 106 -6.66 -11.12 16.83
C LEU A 106 -7.98 -11.48 16.14
N ALA A 107 -9.09 -11.21 16.82
CA ALA A 107 -10.42 -11.30 16.22
C ALA A 107 -10.75 -10.00 15.46
N ASP A 108 -11.69 -10.05 14.49
CA ASP A 108 -12.09 -8.87 13.71
C ASP A 108 -12.51 -7.66 14.55
N ARG A 109 -13.08 -7.89 15.74
CA ARG A 109 -13.50 -6.85 16.69
C ARG A 109 -12.33 -6.10 17.34
N ASP A 110 -11.14 -6.69 17.31
CA ASP A 110 -9.94 -6.13 17.94
C ASP A 110 -9.18 -5.20 16.98
N PHE A 111 -9.55 -5.23 15.68
CA PHE A 111 -9.06 -4.28 14.72
C PHE A 111 -9.82 -2.94 14.77
N PRO A 112 -9.19 -1.82 14.35
CA PRO A 112 -9.83 -0.50 14.39
C PRO A 112 -10.86 -0.32 13.25
N PHE A 113 -11.64 -1.35 12.97
CA PHE A 113 -12.74 -1.27 12.03
C PHE A 113 -13.95 -0.58 12.64
N ARG A 114 -14.62 0.28 11.88
CA ARG A 114 -15.85 0.92 12.32
C ARG A 114 -17.05 -0.01 12.28
N GLY A 115 -17.05 -0.97 11.36
CA GLY A 115 -18.10 -1.97 11.20
C GLY A 115 -18.08 -2.60 9.81
N PRO A 116 -18.86 -3.68 9.63
CA PRO A 116 -18.98 -4.33 8.34
C PRO A 116 -19.70 -3.42 7.33
N VAL A 117 -19.39 -3.60 6.05
CA VAL A 117 -20.11 -2.92 4.96
C VAL A 117 -21.55 -3.44 4.91
N ALA A 118 -22.49 -2.57 5.29
CA ALA A 118 -23.90 -2.92 5.34
C ALA A 118 -24.58 -2.82 3.96
N LYS A 119 -24.19 -1.84 3.14
CA LYS A 119 -24.82 -1.58 1.83
C LYS A 119 -23.96 -0.71 0.96
N GLU A 120 -23.92 -1.05 -0.32
CA GLU A 120 -23.30 -0.25 -1.36
C GLU A 120 -24.34 0.37 -2.30
N ARG A 121 -24.01 1.53 -2.80
CA ARG A 121 -24.84 2.22 -3.81
C ARG A 121 -23.94 2.92 -4.80
N VAL A 122 -24.18 2.70 -6.08
CA VAL A 122 -23.49 3.38 -7.17
C VAL A 122 -24.45 4.37 -7.81
N TYR A 123 -23.97 5.59 -8.00
CA TYR A 123 -24.75 6.65 -8.64
C TYR A 123 -23.98 7.26 -9.81
N PHE A 124 -24.70 7.51 -10.89
CA PHE A 124 -24.24 8.40 -11.95
C PHE A 124 -24.73 9.82 -11.63
N LEU A 125 -23.79 10.73 -11.40
CA LEU A 125 -24.09 12.08 -11.02
C LEU A 125 -24.11 13.00 -12.25
N ARG A 126 -25.12 13.88 -12.32
CA ARG A 126 -25.21 15.01 -13.23
C ARG A 126 -25.37 16.29 -12.40
N GLU A 127 -25.28 17.45 -13.04
CA GLU A 127 -25.36 18.76 -12.36
C GLU A 127 -26.55 18.89 -11.39
N ARG A 128 -27.70 18.30 -11.71
CA ARG A 128 -28.94 18.44 -10.92
C ARG A 128 -29.60 17.10 -10.56
N HIS A 129 -29.06 15.98 -11.01
CA HIS A 129 -29.69 14.67 -10.83
C HIS A 129 -28.66 13.60 -10.50
N ALA A 130 -29.06 12.65 -9.65
CA ALA A 130 -28.31 11.44 -9.33
C ALA A 130 -29.12 10.22 -9.78
N HIS A 131 -28.61 9.45 -10.70
CA HIS A 131 -29.23 8.21 -11.17
C HIS A 131 -28.56 7.02 -10.50
N ARG A 132 -29.34 6.23 -9.75
CA ARG A 132 -28.82 5.01 -9.16
C ARG A 132 -28.58 3.94 -10.23
N LEU A 133 -27.39 3.38 -10.24
CA LEU A 133 -27.00 2.29 -11.11
C LEU A 133 -27.01 0.96 -10.35
N PRO A 134 -27.17 -0.18 -11.04
CA PRO A 134 -26.88 -1.48 -10.46
C PRO A 134 -25.42 -1.53 -9.99
N THR A 135 -25.19 -2.07 -8.79
CA THR A 135 -23.81 -2.23 -8.28
C THR A 135 -23.08 -3.31 -9.07
N PRO A 136 -22.00 -2.98 -9.80
CA PRO A 136 -21.22 -3.96 -10.53
C PRO A 136 -20.62 -5.01 -9.59
N PRO A 137 -20.40 -6.26 -10.03
CA PRO A 137 -19.80 -7.30 -9.19
C PRO A 137 -18.45 -6.90 -8.57
N THR A 138 -17.63 -6.14 -9.31
CA THR A 138 -16.32 -5.64 -8.89
C THR A 138 -16.38 -4.57 -7.79
N MET A 139 -17.56 -3.98 -7.56
CA MET A 139 -17.80 -2.97 -6.52
C MET A 139 -18.60 -3.54 -5.33
N ARG A 140 -18.75 -4.87 -5.27
CA ARG A 140 -19.42 -5.52 -4.14
C ARG A 140 -18.39 -5.80 -3.03
N ASN A 141 -18.62 -5.21 -1.87
CA ASN A 141 -17.72 -5.31 -0.71
C ASN A 141 -18.35 -6.12 0.43
N HIS A 142 -19.12 -7.14 0.08
CA HIS A 142 -19.73 -8.02 1.08
C HIS A 142 -18.66 -8.73 1.91
N GLY A 143 -18.77 -8.66 3.23
CA GLY A 143 -17.79 -9.23 4.15
C GLY A 143 -16.56 -8.34 4.39
N TYR A 144 -16.52 -7.15 3.83
CA TYR A 144 -15.48 -6.15 4.08
C TYR A 144 -15.90 -5.19 5.20
N TYR A 145 -14.94 -4.45 5.71
CA TYR A 145 -15.13 -3.51 6.81
C TYR A 145 -14.85 -2.08 6.38
N VAL A 146 -15.57 -1.16 7.02
CA VAL A 146 -15.27 0.28 6.92
C VAL A 146 -14.22 0.62 7.96
N ALA A 147 -13.17 1.33 7.55
CA ALA A 147 -12.14 1.83 8.44
C ALA A 147 -11.91 3.33 8.23
N SER A 148 -11.52 4.03 9.29
CA SER A 148 -10.90 5.35 9.20
C SER A 148 -9.38 5.16 9.17
N ILE A 149 -8.69 5.89 8.30
CA ILE A 149 -7.24 5.80 8.17
C ILE A 149 -6.56 6.98 8.90
N CYS A 150 -7.36 7.93 9.35
CA CYS A 150 -6.90 9.10 10.14
C CYS A 150 -7.44 9.00 11.56
#